data_f0263b7dd312b50153c95ae08e03e273
#
_entry.id   f0263b7dd312b50153c95ae08e03e273
#
_cell.length_a   1.000
_cell.length_b   1.000
_cell.length_c   1.000
_cell.angle_alpha   90.00
_cell.angle_beta   90.00
_cell.angle_gamma   90.00
#
_symmetry.space_group_name_H-M   'P 1'
#
loop_
_entity.id
_entity.type
_entity.pdbx_description
1 polymer ?
#
loop_
_entity_poly.entity_id
_entity_poly.type
_entity_poly.pdbx_seq_one_letter_code
_entity_poly.pdbx_strand_id
1 'polypeptide(L)'
;EITCRDWSSDVCSSDLNDQEGYKFTDIKRLPTTSVKSQDRAGTCWSWSTISFLESEIMRMGKDSLSLSPMYVVWNTYHAKGDKYVRMNGHVNFGQGGASADVTWAIRNYGIVPLSLYSGLNYGEEVHVHGELDAILKGYLDAVVSNPNKKLSTAWLRGYDGILNAYLGEKPEKFTWQGKEYTPMTFATDACGLNMDDYVSLTSFTHHPFYTQFALEVEDNWIGEMSYNLPLDELMDVLDKAIDKGYTFSWGSDVSEIGFTRDGLAVVPDVNIKEMSDAEIAKWVKMPKTQQQAELLKKPGKEKEITQELRQQEFDNKLTTDDHGMHVIGKAVDQIGNKYFIVKNSWGDYGKYKGYLYASYPFVAYKTTSVMIHKDALPKDLKKKLGIK
;
A
#
# COMPACT_ATOMS: atom_id res chain seq x y z
N GLU A 1 -48.17 -23.93 -7.10
CA GLU A 1 -48.24 -22.68 -7.91
C GLU A 1 -48.05 -21.51 -7.01
N ILE A 2 -46.81 -20.96 -6.95
CA ILE A 2 -46.54 -19.66 -6.30
C ILE A 2 -46.08 -18.75 -7.41
N THR A 3 -46.97 -17.83 -7.78
CA THR A 3 -46.79 -16.79 -8.77
C THR A 3 -45.75 -15.77 -8.30
N CYS A 4 -44.76 -15.50 -9.16
CA CYS A 4 -43.90 -14.32 -9.07
C CYS A 4 -44.74 -13.06 -9.03
N ARG A 5 -44.70 -12.31 -7.94
CA ARG A 5 -45.17 -10.94 -7.90
C ARG A 5 -44.01 -9.99 -8.11
N ASP A 6 -44.16 -9.12 -9.08
CA ASP A 6 -43.33 -8.01 -9.43
C ASP A 6 -42.89 -7.21 -8.20
N TRP A 7 -41.56 -7.10 -8.01
CA TRP A 7 -40.95 -6.11 -7.15
C TRP A 7 -40.55 -4.89 -8.00
N SER A 8 -41.56 -4.14 -8.42
CA SER A 8 -41.38 -2.73 -8.75
C SER A 8 -41.72 -1.92 -7.49
N SER A 9 -40.78 -1.79 -6.59
CA SER A 9 -40.84 -0.71 -5.61
C SER A 9 -39.97 0.42 -6.13
N ASP A 10 -40.62 1.47 -6.63
CA ASP A 10 -40.08 2.80 -6.72
C ASP A 10 -39.66 3.26 -5.31
N VAL A 11 -38.50 2.84 -4.86
CA VAL A 11 -37.81 3.52 -3.75
C VAL A 11 -37.31 4.81 -4.35
N CYS A 12 -37.99 5.88 -4.05
CA CYS A 12 -37.66 7.23 -4.49
C CYS A 12 -36.17 7.48 -4.11
N SER A 13 -35.32 7.79 -5.07
CA SER A 13 -33.86 8.00 -4.86
C SER A 13 -33.57 9.12 -3.85
N SER A 14 -34.55 9.94 -3.51
CA SER A 14 -34.49 10.98 -2.48
C SER A 14 -34.41 10.44 -1.05
N ASP A 15 -35.11 9.33 -0.75
CA ASP A 15 -35.18 8.81 0.63
C ASP A 15 -33.86 8.10 1.08
N LEU A 16 -33.08 7.60 0.12
CA LEU A 16 -31.78 6.97 0.41
C LEU A 16 -30.70 8.02 0.68
N ASN A 17 -30.84 9.21 0.11
CA ASN A 17 -29.86 10.30 0.22
C ASN A 17 -29.87 11.00 1.58
N ASP A 18 -30.99 10.91 2.34
CA ASP A 18 -31.13 11.59 3.64
C ASP A 18 -30.67 10.75 4.85
N GLN A 19 -30.21 9.52 4.63
CA GLN A 19 -29.71 8.68 5.71
C GLN A 19 -28.31 9.12 6.15
N GLU A 20 -28.14 9.39 7.44
CA GLU A 20 -26.84 9.68 8.03
C GLU A 20 -25.89 8.47 7.97
N GLY A 21 -24.62 8.74 7.72
CA GLY A 21 -23.55 7.76 7.66
C GLY A 21 -23.43 7.02 6.33
N TYR A 22 -22.35 6.27 6.20
CA TYR A 22 -22.08 5.42 5.04
C TYR A 22 -22.52 4.00 5.33
N LYS A 23 -23.23 3.39 4.37
CA LYS A 23 -23.62 1.98 4.37
C LYS A 23 -23.10 1.32 3.11
N PHE A 24 -22.30 0.28 3.26
CA PHE A 24 -21.68 -0.40 2.14
C PHE A 24 -22.29 -1.77 1.90
N THR A 25 -22.40 -2.14 0.63
CA THR A 25 -22.71 -3.48 0.16
C THR A 25 -21.51 -4.01 -0.61
N ASP A 26 -20.88 -5.07 -0.10
CA ASP A 26 -19.77 -5.72 -0.76
C ASP A 26 -20.25 -6.40 -2.05
N ILE A 27 -19.69 -6.00 -3.19
CA ILE A 27 -19.95 -6.61 -4.50
C ILE A 27 -19.06 -7.85 -4.66
N LYS A 28 -17.79 -7.71 -4.27
CA LYS A 28 -16.82 -8.80 -4.31
C LYS A 28 -15.75 -8.57 -3.26
N ARG A 29 -15.46 -9.60 -2.48
CA ARG A 29 -14.36 -9.62 -1.51
C ARG A 29 -13.54 -10.88 -1.72
N LEU A 30 -12.24 -10.73 -1.90
CA LEU A 30 -11.31 -11.83 -2.12
C LEU A 30 -10.70 -12.29 -0.80
N PRO A 31 -10.27 -13.57 -0.71
CA PRO A 31 -9.67 -14.10 0.51
C PRO A 31 -8.38 -13.36 0.90
N THR A 32 -8.22 -13.16 2.20
CA THR A 32 -7.03 -12.56 2.79
C THR A 32 -6.78 -13.16 4.18
N THR A 33 -5.55 -13.08 4.66
CA THR A 33 -5.21 -13.40 6.05
C THR A 33 -5.81 -12.35 7.00
N SER A 34 -5.77 -12.59 8.31
CA SER A 34 -6.21 -11.61 9.31
C SER A 34 -5.50 -10.27 9.16
N VAL A 35 -6.16 -9.20 9.62
CA VAL A 35 -5.53 -7.88 9.74
C VAL A 35 -4.40 -7.97 10.76
N LYS A 36 -3.26 -7.38 10.44
CA LYS A 36 -2.08 -7.30 11.31
C LYS A 36 -1.78 -5.84 11.64
N SER A 37 -0.90 -5.60 12.61
CA SER A 37 -0.47 -4.25 12.98
C SER A 37 1.01 -4.04 12.70
N GLN A 38 1.33 -2.95 12.01
CA GLN A 38 2.69 -2.42 11.90
C GLN A 38 3.09 -1.61 13.13
N ASP A 39 2.12 -1.30 13.99
CA ASP A 39 2.23 -0.47 15.18
C ASP A 39 2.89 0.90 14.92
N ARG A 40 3.99 1.22 15.59
CA ARG A 40 4.75 2.46 15.44
C ARG A 40 6.01 2.28 14.60
N ALA A 41 5.92 1.47 13.55
CA ALA A 41 6.97 1.31 12.55
C ALA A 41 6.50 1.86 11.21
N GLY A 42 7.33 2.64 10.51
CA GLY A 42 7.07 3.16 9.17
C GLY A 42 7.25 2.09 8.08
N THR A 43 6.74 0.87 8.33
CA THR A 43 6.94 -0.31 7.47
C THR A 43 5.67 -0.79 6.78
N CYS A 44 4.69 0.11 6.59
CA CYS A 44 3.41 -0.17 5.91
C CYS A 44 3.58 -0.85 4.55
N TRP A 45 4.58 -0.43 3.79
CA TRP A 45 4.95 -0.99 2.50
C TRP A 45 5.23 -2.51 2.57
N SER A 46 5.91 -2.96 3.63
CA SER A 46 6.18 -4.39 3.83
C SER A 46 4.94 -5.14 4.28
N TRP A 47 4.19 -4.62 5.26
CA TRP A 47 2.98 -5.26 5.76
C TRP A 47 1.90 -5.40 4.70
N SER A 48 1.66 -4.36 3.91
CA SER A 48 0.65 -4.36 2.85
C SER A 48 1.00 -5.30 1.70
N THR A 49 2.26 -5.26 1.24
CA THR A 49 2.69 -6.09 0.13
C THR A 49 2.82 -7.56 0.54
N ILE A 50 3.25 -7.85 1.76
CA ILE A 50 3.22 -9.22 2.30
C ILE A 50 1.77 -9.72 2.40
N SER A 51 0.83 -8.89 2.87
CA SER A 51 -0.59 -9.25 2.87
C SER A 51 -1.13 -9.54 1.46
N PHE A 52 -0.69 -8.78 0.45
CA PHE A 52 -1.00 -9.05 -0.96
C PHE A 52 -0.43 -10.40 -1.41
N LEU A 53 0.83 -10.70 -1.14
CA LEU A 53 1.46 -11.97 -1.51
C LEU A 53 0.83 -13.17 -0.77
N GLU A 54 0.39 -13.00 0.47
CA GLU A 54 -0.39 -14.02 1.20
C GLU A 54 -1.71 -14.34 0.48
N SER A 55 -2.39 -13.33 -0.09
CA SER A 55 -3.59 -13.55 -0.92
C SER A 55 -3.25 -14.21 -2.26
N GLU A 56 -2.10 -13.91 -2.85
CA GLU A 56 -1.63 -14.58 -4.06
C GLU A 56 -1.35 -16.07 -3.82
N ILE A 57 -0.76 -16.43 -2.68
CA ILE A 57 -0.57 -17.84 -2.27
C ILE A 57 -1.92 -18.57 -2.20
N MET A 58 -2.93 -17.96 -1.59
CA MET A 58 -4.28 -18.52 -1.53
C MET A 58 -4.94 -18.57 -2.91
N ARG A 59 -4.75 -17.55 -3.76
CA ARG A 59 -5.26 -17.55 -5.14
C ARG A 59 -4.68 -18.71 -5.98
N MET A 60 -3.43 -19.07 -5.74
CA MET A 60 -2.78 -20.25 -6.36
C MET A 60 -3.25 -21.60 -5.79
N GLY A 61 -4.25 -21.61 -4.90
CA GLY A 61 -4.82 -22.82 -4.32
C GLY A 61 -4.00 -23.43 -3.18
N LYS A 62 -3.08 -22.69 -2.59
CA LYS A 62 -2.31 -23.12 -1.44
C LYS A 62 -2.99 -22.70 -0.13
N ASP A 63 -2.60 -23.33 0.98
CA ASP A 63 -3.12 -23.00 2.30
C ASP A 63 -2.76 -21.56 2.72
N SER A 64 -3.62 -20.98 3.55
CA SER A 64 -3.38 -19.68 4.14
C SER A 64 -2.11 -19.70 5.01
N LEU A 65 -1.20 -18.78 4.74
CA LEU A 65 0.11 -18.70 5.38
C LEU A 65 0.43 -17.25 5.72
N SER A 66 0.91 -17.00 6.94
CA SER A 66 1.42 -15.69 7.34
C SER A 66 2.93 -15.63 7.13
N LEU A 67 3.36 -14.68 6.30
CA LEU A 67 4.76 -14.39 6.00
C LEU A 67 5.31 -13.30 6.91
N SER A 68 6.64 -13.24 7.08
CA SER A 68 7.30 -12.24 7.93
C SER A 68 7.58 -10.93 7.19
N PRO A 69 6.88 -9.82 7.51
CA PRO A 69 7.24 -8.51 6.98
C PRO A 69 8.62 -8.04 7.46
N MET A 70 8.98 -8.39 8.71
CA MET A 70 10.23 -7.95 9.31
C MET A 70 11.47 -8.63 8.73
N TYR A 71 11.34 -9.84 8.19
CA TYR A 71 12.41 -10.47 7.42
C TYR A 71 12.76 -9.66 6.16
N VAL A 72 11.73 -9.15 5.49
CA VAL A 72 11.88 -8.24 4.35
C VAL A 72 12.49 -6.91 4.80
N VAL A 73 12.00 -6.32 5.89
CA VAL A 73 12.51 -5.05 6.45
C VAL A 73 13.99 -5.16 6.78
N TRP A 74 14.44 -6.24 7.43
CA TRP A 74 15.86 -6.46 7.72
C TRP A 74 16.72 -6.38 6.45
N ASN A 75 16.34 -7.15 5.42
CA ASN A 75 17.08 -7.21 4.16
C ASN A 75 17.04 -5.87 3.41
N THR A 76 15.92 -5.18 3.43
CA THR A 76 15.77 -3.86 2.83
C THR A 76 16.61 -2.81 3.54
N TYR A 77 16.60 -2.78 4.88
CA TYR A 77 17.42 -1.83 5.66
C TYR A 77 18.91 -2.06 5.46
N HIS A 78 19.35 -3.33 5.40
CA HIS A 78 20.72 -3.67 5.05
C HIS A 78 21.13 -3.05 3.70
N ALA A 79 20.32 -3.27 2.66
CA ALA A 79 20.62 -2.76 1.32
C ALA A 79 20.51 -1.23 1.21
N LYS A 80 19.54 -0.62 1.91
CA LYS A 80 19.44 0.84 2.01
C LYS A 80 20.69 1.44 2.66
N GLY A 81 21.18 0.82 3.73
CA GLY A 81 22.40 1.25 4.40
C GLY A 81 23.62 1.19 3.50
N ASP A 82 23.81 0.09 2.77
CA ASP A 82 24.91 -0.05 1.80
C ASP A 82 24.80 1.01 0.69
N LYS A 83 23.60 1.21 0.13
CA LYS A 83 23.37 2.24 -0.90
C LYS A 83 23.61 3.64 -0.36
N TYR A 84 23.16 3.95 0.86
CA TYR A 84 23.40 5.24 1.51
C TYR A 84 24.88 5.60 1.61
N VAL A 85 25.68 4.63 2.04
CA VAL A 85 27.15 4.82 2.12
C VAL A 85 27.77 4.96 0.73
N ARG A 86 27.40 4.13 -0.24
CA ARG A 86 27.85 4.24 -1.65
C ARG A 86 27.52 5.58 -2.30
N MET A 87 26.39 6.16 -1.93
CA MET A 87 25.92 7.45 -2.43
C MET A 87 26.38 8.64 -1.58
N ASN A 88 27.34 8.42 -0.66
CA ASN A 88 27.85 9.46 0.24
C ASN A 88 26.76 10.22 1.01
N GLY A 89 25.70 9.55 1.44
CA GLY A 89 24.58 10.15 2.16
C GLY A 89 23.54 10.87 1.31
N HIS A 90 23.66 10.83 -0.02
CA HIS A 90 22.76 11.54 -0.95
C HIS A 90 21.62 10.65 -1.47
N VAL A 91 21.07 9.81 -0.63
CA VAL A 91 19.84 9.05 -0.89
C VAL A 91 18.99 9.06 0.37
N ASN A 92 17.67 8.99 0.22
CA ASN A 92 16.80 8.92 1.39
C ASN A 92 17.11 7.65 2.21
N PHE A 93 17.26 7.83 3.52
CA PHE A 93 17.38 6.73 4.48
C PHE A 93 16.38 6.94 5.62
N GLY A 94 15.46 6.04 5.77
CA GLY A 94 14.39 6.03 6.78
C GLY A 94 13.61 4.72 6.71
N GLN A 95 12.55 4.64 7.49
CA GLN A 95 11.72 3.44 7.62
C GLN A 95 10.88 3.13 6.39
N GLY A 96 10.55 4.15 5.58
CA GLY A 96 9.72 4.03 4.39
C GLY A 96 10.30 3.11 3.32
N GLY A 97 9.48 2.75 2.36
CA GLY A 97 9.81 1.90 1.22
C GLY A 97 8.58 1.66 0.35
N ALA A 98 8.76 0.93 -0.74
CA ALA A 98 7.72 0.65 -1.71
C ALA A 98 7.40 -0.85 -1.81
N SER A 99 6.31 -1.20 -2.48
CA SER A 99 5.95 -2.60 -2.76
C SER A 99 7.07 -3.33 -3.51
N ALA A 100 7.80 -2.61 -4.34
CA ALA A 100 8.95 -3.14 -5.09
C ALA A 100 10.10 -3.62 -4.19
N ASP A 101 10.29 -3.01 -3.03
CA ASP A 101 11.30 -3.46 -2.06
C ASP A 101 11.02 -4.87 -1.57
N VAL A 102 9.73 -5.21 -1.40
CA VAL A 102 9.32 -6.55 -0.96
C VAL A 102 9.63 -7.59 -2.03
N THR A 103 9.24 -7.34 -3.27
CA THR A 103 9.54 -8.28 -4.38
C THR A 103 11.03 -8.38 -4.64
N TRP A 104 11.76 -7.27 -4.55
CA TRP A 104 13.22 -7.26 -4.62
C TRP A 104 13.86 -8.07 -3.49
N ALA A 105 13.42 -7.87 -2.25
CA ALA A 105 13.97 -8.60 -1.10
C ALA A 105 13.70 -10.11 -1.21
N ILE A 106 12.46 -10.50 -1.58
CA ILE A 106 12.10 -11.91 -1.75
C ILE A 106 12.90 -12.55 -2.91
N ARG A 107 13.07 -11.84 -4.02
CA ARG A 107 13.88 -12.31 -5.16
C ARG A 107 15.33 -12.60 -4.77
N ASN A 108 15.91 -11.78 -3.91
CA ASN A 108 17.33 -11.88 -3.55
C ASN A 108 17.59 -12.71 -2.29
N TYR A 109 16.66 -12.74 -1.34
CA TYR A 109 16.87 -13.33 -0.02
C TYR A 109 15.79 -14.35 0.37
N GLY A 110 14.73 -14.50 -0.41
CA GLY A 110 13.61 -15.36 -0.07
C GLY A 110 12.68 -14.76 1.00
N ILE A 111 11.91 -15.61 1.66
CA ILE A 111 10.96 -15.24 2.71
C ILE A 111 10.86 -16.35 3.76
N VAL A 112 10.37 -16.01 4.94
CA VAL A 112 10.15 -16.96 6.03
C VAL A 112 8.75 -16.78 6.63
N PRO A 113 8.20 -17.80 7.33
CA PRO A 113 6.95 -17.65 8.07
C PRO A 113 7.06 -16.58 9.18
N LEU A 114 5.96 -15.86 9.42
CA LEU A 114 5.88 -14.88 10.52
C LEU A 114 6.15 -15.52 11.89
N SER A 115 5.69 -16.75 12.10
CA SER A 115 5.91 -17.49 13.35
C SER A 115 7.38 -17.83 13.62
N LEU A 116 8.22 -17.81 12.60
CA LEU A 116 9.65 -18.07 12.72
C LEU A 116 10.45 -16.78 12.95
N TYR A 117 10.01 -15.67 12.39
CA TYR A 117 10.73 -14.40 12.45
C TYR A 117 9.76 -13.24 12.66
N SER A 118 9.59 -12.83 13.90
CA SER A 118 8.69 -11.72 14.25
C SER A 118 9.34 -10.34 14.06
N GLY A 119 10.66 -10.23 14.16
CA GLY A 119 11.38 -8.97 14.20
C GLY A 119 11.26 -8.22 15.53
N LEU A 120 10.84 -8.87 16.59
CA LEU A 120 10.71 -8.33 17.96
C LEU A 120 11.81 -8.90 18.83
N ASN A 121 13.01 -8.35 18.79
CA ASN A 121 14.18 -8.85 19.52
C ASN A 121 14.79 -7.79 20.46
N TYR A 122 14.06 -6.74 20.79
CA TYR A 122 14.55 -5.59 21.55
C TYR A 122 13.73 -5.26 22.80
N GLY A 123 13.01 -6.26 23.34
CA GLY A 123 12.28 -6.13 24.61
C GLY A 123 10.92 -5.46 24.53
N GLU A 124 10.43 -5.19 23.32
CA GLU A 124 9.08 -4.64 23.07
C GLU A 124 8.13 -5.76 22.60
N GLU A 125 6.85 -5.62 22.92
CA GLU A 125 5.78 -6.53 22.46
C GLU A 125 5.15 -6.09 21.14
N VAL A 126 5.43 -4.86 20.69
CA VAL A 126 4.92 -4.23 19.47
C VAL A 126 6.06 -3.58 18.68
N HIS A 127 5.86 -3.37 17.39
CA HIS A 127 6.88 -2.75 16.54
C HIS A 127 7.01 -1.25 16.82
N VAL A 128 8.19 -0.82 17.28
CA VAL A 128 8.51 0.59 17.58
C VAL A 128 9.90 0.88 17.02
N HIS A 129 9.98 1.40 15.81
CA HIS A 129 11.26 1.54 15.08
C HIS A 129 11.92 2.92 15.20
N GLY A 130 11.37 3.85 15.97
CA GLY A 130 11.94 5.20 16.07
C GLY A 130 13.38 5.23 16.59
N GLU A 131 13.71 4.41 17.62
CA GLU A 131 15.07 4.28 18.12
C GLU A 131 15.99 3.59 17.10
N LEU A 132 15.54 2.46 16.54
CA LEU A 132 16.27 1.73 15.49
C LEU A 132 16.62 2.65 14.31
N ASP A 133 15.67 3.39 13.81
CA ASP A 133 15.84 4.32 12.68
C ASP A 133 16.90 5.38 12.99
N ALA A 134 16.80 6.02 14.17
CA ALA A 134 17.75 7.03 14.61
C ALA A 134 19.18 6.47 14.75
N ILE A 135 19.33 5.28 15.32
CA ILE A 135 20.62 4.62 15.50
C ILE A 135 21.22 4.23 14.15
N LEU A 136 20.44 3.62 13.26
CA LEU A 136 20.89 3.22 11.94
C LEU A 136 21.36 4.44 11.13
N LYS A 137 20.55 5.52 11.12
CA LYS A 137 20.92 6.76 10.45
C LYS A 137 22.17 7.41 11.02
N GLY A 138 22.27 7.51 12.34
CA GLY A 138 23.45 8.06 13.02
C GLY A 138 24.72 7.25 12.76
N TYR A 139 24.60 5.91 12.74
CA TYR A 139 25.70 5.03 12.39
C TYR A 139 26.20 5.26 10.97
N LEU A 140 25.28 5.30 10.01
CA LEU A 140 25.60 5.51 8.59
C LEU A 140 26.20 6.89 8.34
N ASP A 141 25.70 7.95 9.00
CA ASP A 141 26.27 9.30 8.92
C ASP A 141 27.71 9.33 9.42
N ALA A 142 28.02 8.63 10.53
CA ALA A 142 29.37 8.50 11.02
C ALA A 142 30.29 7.73 10.05
N VAL A 143 29.77 6.70 9.38
CA VAL A 143 30.50 5.95 8.35
C VAL A 143 30.80 6.82 7.13
N VAL A 144 29.83 7.59 6.64
CA VAL A 144 30.01 8.52 5.52
C VAL A 144 31.00 9.62 5.86
N SER A 145 30.94 10.17 7.09
CA SER A 145 31.82 11.24 7.58
C SER A 145 33.19 10.74 8.02
N ASN A 146 33.57 9.51 7.71
CA ASN A 146 34.78 8.86 8.17
C ASN A 146 36.05 9.73 7.93
N PRO A 147 36.79 10.11 8.99
CA PRO A 147 37.96 10.98 8.88
C PRO A 147 39.17 10.30 8.20
N ASN A 148 39.19 8.98 8.16
CA ASN A 148 40.32 8.23 7.61
C ASN A 148 40.33 8.16 6.07
N LYS A 149 39.32 8.73 5.39
CA LYS A 149 39.18 8.74 3.93
C LYS A 149 39.18 7.35 3.26
N LYS A 150 39.15 6.29 4.05
CA LYS A 150 39.08 4.89 3.62
C LYS A 150 38.22 4.10 4.58
N LEU A 151 37.17 3.46 4.07
CA LEU A 151 36.34 2.58 4.87
C LEU A 151 37.01 1.24 5.11
N SER A 152 36.86 0.71 6.31
CA SER A 152 37.16 -0.69 6.61
C SER A 152 36.04 -1.60 6.14
N THR A 153 36.27 -2.90 6.09
CA THR A 153 35.19 -3.88 5.84
C THR A 153 34.34 -4.18 7.08
N ALA A 154 34.67 -3.56 8.22
CA ALA A 154 33.99 -3.81 9.50
C ALA A 154 32.64 -3.07 9.63
N TRP A 155 32.50 -1.92 8.98
CA TRP A 155 31.34 -1.05 9.17
C TRP A 155 30.01 -1.76 8.83
N LEU A 156 29.96 -2.53 7.74
CA LEU A 156 28.76 -3.24 7.33
C LEU A 156 28.38 -4.34 8.34
N ARG A 157 29.38 -5.09 8.86
CA ARG A 157 29.12 -6.07 9.91
C ARG A 157 28.64 -5.43 11.22
N GLY A 158 29.16 -4.24 11.56
CA GLY A 158 28.68 -3.46 12.71
C GLY A 158 27.23 -3.00 12.51
N TYR A 159 26.90 -2.55 11.31
CA TYR A 159 25.55 -2.17 10.91
C TYR A 159 24.58 -3.37 11.00
N ASP A 160 24.96 -4.52 10.44
CA ASP A 160 24.17 -5.77 10.54
C ASP A 160 24.02 -6.22 11.99
N GLY A 161 25.02 -5.99 12.83
CA GLY A 161 24.93 -6.25 14.28
C GLY A 161 23.84 -5.44 14.96
N ILE A 162 23.62 -4.19 14.56
CA ILE A 162 22.50 -3.36 15.03
C ILE A 162 21.17 -3.95 14.55
N LEU A 163 21.04 -4.28 13.27
CA LEU A 163 19.85 -4.91 12.72
C LEU A 163 19.50 -6.22 13.46
N ASN A 164 20.51 -7.06 13.72
CA ASN A 164 20.32 -8.31 14.46
C ASN A 164 19.89 -8.09 15.90
N ALA A 165 20.45 -7.06 16.56
CA ALA A 165 20.07 -6.75 17.96
C ALA A 165 18.58 -6.36 18.08
N TYR A 166 18.05 -5.61 17.13
CA TYR A 166 16.66 -5.15 17.14
C TYR A 166 15.69 -6.15 16.50
N LEU A 167 16.02 -6.64 15.32
CA LEU A 167 15.08 -7.44 14.51
C LEU A 167 15.32 -8.95 14.64
N GLY A 168 16.45 -9.36 15.22
CA GLY A 168 16.85 -10.76 15.34
C GLY A 168 17.72 -11.25 14.19
N GLU A 169 18.44 -12.34 14.44
CA GLU A 169 19.26 -13.00 13.42
C GLU A 169 18.37 -13.74 12.40
N LYS A 170 18.72 -13.61 11.13
CA LYS A 170 17.99 -14.28 10.06
C LYS A 170 18.30 -15.78 10.02
N PRO A 171 17.29 -16.65 9.88
CA PRO A 171 17.54 -18.07 9.73
C PRO A 171 18.12 -18.37 8.34
N GLU A 172 19.19 -19.15 8.29
CA GLU A 172 19.73 -19.69 7.02
C GLU A 172 18.90 -20.88 6.53
N LYS A 173 18.45 -21.73 7.48
CA LYS A 173 17.60 -22.90 7.25
C LYS A 173 16.60 -23.06 8.38
N PHE A 174 15.47 -23.66 8.07
CA PHE A 174 14.42 -23.95 9.07
C PHE A 174 13.54 -25.11 8.61
N THR A 175 12.84 -25.72 9.56
CA THR A 175 11.86 -26.75 9.30
C THR A 175 10.45 -26.15 9.30
N TRP A 176 9.69 -26.40 8.23
CA TRP A 176 8.29 -26.04 8.10
C TRP A 176 7.49 -27.26 7.68
N GLN A 177 6.44 -27.59 8.44
CA GLN A 177 5.58 -28.76 8.18
C GLN A 177 6.39 -30.05 7.92
N GLY A 178 7.47 -30.27 8.69
CA GLY A 178 8.30 -31.47 8.63
C GLY A 178 9.31 -31.52 7.50
N LYS A 179 9.40 -30.48 6.64
CA LYS A 179 10.40 -30.35 5.58
C LYS A 179 11.38 -29.22 5.86
N GLU A 180 12.67 -29.43 5.56
CA GLU A 180 13.70 -28.39 5.65
C GLU A 180 13.64 -27.45 4.43
N TYR A 181 13.77 -26.15 4.70
CA TYR A 181 13.82 -25.10 3.71
C TYR A 181 14.93 -24.10 4.03
N THR A 182 15.47 -23.48 2.99
CA THR A 182 16.07 -22.15 3.07
C THR A 182 14.99 -21.09 2.81
N PRO A 183 15.20 -19.80 3.16
CA PRO A 183 14.24 -18.75 2.80
C PRO A 183 13.90 -18.71 1.30
N MET A 184 14.89 -18.96 0.43
CA MET A 184 14.69 -19.02 -1.03
C MET A 184 13.81 -20.18 -1.46
N THR A 185 14.10 -21.40 -1.00
CA THR A 185 13.30 -22.57 -1.34
C THR A 185 11.90 -22.53 -0.71
N PHE A 186 11.76 -21.86 0.42
CA PHE A 186 10.44 -21.61 1.01
C PHE A 186 9.59 -20.68 0.13
N ALA A 187 10.17 -19.59 -0.39
CA ALA A 187 9.48 -18.69 -1.30
C ALA A 187 9.00 -19.40 -2.58
N THR A 188 9.86 -20.20 -3.19
CA THR A 188 9.55 -20.86 -4.48
C THR A 188 8.71 -22.14 -4.32
N ASP A 189 9.13 -23.06 -3.45
CA ASP A 189 8.52 -24.40 -3.39
C ASP A 189 7.29 -24.43 -2.48
N ALA A 190 7.41 -23.85 -1.27
CA ALA A 190 6.30 -23.84 -0.32
C ALA A 190 5.26 -22.78 -0.71
N CYS A 191 5.67 -21.54 -0.93
CA CYS A 191 4.76 -20.46 -1.27
C CYS A 191 4.36 -20.46 -2.75
N GLY A 192 5.21 -20.97 -3.65
CA GLY A 192 4.96 -20.94 -5.11
C GLY A 192 5.10 -19.54 -5.72
N LEU A 193 5.81 -18.65 -5.04
CA LEU A 193 5.98 -17.27 -5.46
C LEU A 193 7.09 -17.16 -6.52
N ASN A 194 6.79 -16.46 -7.60
CA ASN A 194 7.77 -16.01 -8.59
C ASN A 194 7.66 -14.47 -8.70
N MET A 195 8.69 -13.77 -8.26
CA MET A 195 8.66 -12.29 -8.21
C MET A 195 8.63 -11.63 -9.59
N ASP A 196 8.91 -12.37 -10.66
CA ASP A 196 8.81 -11.86 -12.04
C ASP A 196 7.37 -11.85 -12.58
N ASP A 197 6.41 -12.35 -11.80
CA ASP A 197 4.99 -12.32 -12.14
C ASP A 197 4.29 -11.03 -11.65
N TYR A 198 4.99 -10.20 -10.90
CA TYR A 198 4.45 -8.96 -10.33
C TYR A 198 5.02 -7.74 -11.04
N VAL A 199 4.14 -6.79 -11.36
CA VAL A 199 4.49 -5.56 -12.08
C VAL A 199 3.97 -4.35 -11.31
N SER A 200 4.72 -3.25 -11.37
CA SER A 200 4.32 -1.96 -10.82
C SER A 200 3.66 -1.10 -11.90
N LEU A 201 2.52 -0.48 -11.55
CA LEU A 201 1.76 0.42 -12.40
C LEU A 201 1.65 1.79 -11.75
N THR A 202 1.64 2.84 -12.57
CA THR A 202 1.40 4.23 -12.16
C THR A 202 0.70 5.01 -13.27
N SER A 203 0.35 6.28 -13.01
CA SER A 203 -0.33 7.12 -13.99
C SER A 203 0.08 8.59 -13.82
N PHE A 204 1.08 9.06 -14.57
CA PHE A 204 1.54 10.45 -14.56
C PHE A 204 1.92 10.93 -15.96
N THR A 205 1.71 12.23 -16.26
CA THR A 205 1.91 12.80 -17.61
C THR A 205 3.31 13.32 -17.87
N HIS A 206 4.16 13.46 -16.84
CA HIS A 206 5.53 13.94 -17.00
C HIS A 206 6.47 12.89 -17.63
N HIS A 207 6.00 11.65 -17.79
CA HIS A 207 6.62 10.61 -18.62
C HIS A 207 5.63 10.06 -19.64
N PRO A 208 6.10 9.55 -20.81
CA PRO A 208 5.21 8.98 -21.81
C PRO A 208 4.41 7.78 -21.28
N PHE A 209 3.12 7.70 -21.64
CA PHE A 209 2.33 6.53 -21.34
C PHE A 209 2.84 5.29 -22.10
N TYR A 210 2.59 4.12 -21.53
CA TYR A 210 3.00 2.79 -22.01
C TYR A 210 4.51 2.56 -22.04
N THR A 211 5.25 3.39 -21.32
CA THR A 211 6.67 3.22 -21.02
C THR A 211 6.89 2.92 -19.56
N GLN A 212 8.09 2.58 -19.17
CA GLN A 212 8.49 2.45 -17.78
C GLN A 212 9.35 3.65 -17.37
N PHE A 213 9.18 4.08 -16.14
CA PHE A 213 10.07 5.03 -15.48
C PHE A 213 10.14 4.73 -13.98
N ALA A 214 11.20 5.18 -13.33
CA ALA A 214 11.32 5.12 -11.89
C ALA A 214 10.53 6.31 -11.30
N LEU A 215 9.43 6.02 -10.59
CA LEU A 215 8.63 7.07 -9.97
C LEU A 215 9.49 7.87 -8.98
N GLU A 216 9.47 9.20 -9.13
CA GLU A 216 10.27 10.15 -8.36
C GLU A 216 9.64 10.44 -7.00
N VAL A 217 9.62 9.44 -6.15
CA VAL A 217 9.27 9.52 -4.73
C VAL A 217 10.45 9.06 -3.87
N GLU A 218 10.56 9.61 -2.67
CA GLU A 218 11.74 9.37 -1.81
C GLU A 218 11.90 7.90 -1.43
N ASP A 219 10.79 7.19 -1.28
CA ASP A 219 10.77 5.78 -0.90
C ASP A 219 11.09 4.81 -2.05
N ASN A 220 11.13 5.30 -3.30
CA ASN A 220 11.64 4.51 -4.43
C ASN A 220 13.19 4.56 -4.50
N TRP A 221 13.84 4.28 -3.38
CA TRP A 221 15.29 4.33 -3.25
C TRP A 221 16.03 3.32 -4.14
N ILE A 222 15.40 2.20 -4.51
CA ILE A 222 16.00 1.20 -5.42
C ILE A 222 15.93 1.64 -6.87
N GLY A 223 15.03 2.57 -7.23
CA GLY A 223 14.79 2.99 -8.60
C GLY A 223 13.96 1.98 -9.39
N GLU A 224 13.00 1.33 -8.73
CA GLU A 224 12.08 0.40 -9.41
C GLU A 224 11.28 1.10 -10.49
N MET A 225 11.14 0.40 -11.62
CA MET A 225 10.45 0.90 -12.80
C MET A 225 8.96 0.53 -12.77
N SER A 226 8.11 1.53 -12.92
CA SER A 226 6.66 1.36 -13.03
C SER A 226 6.17 1.57 -14.46
N TYR A 227 5.25 0.75 -14.93
CA TYR A 227 4.55 0.98 -16.19
C TYR A 227 3.57 2.13 -16.04
N ASN A 228 3.68 3.11 -16.91
CA ASN A 228 2.87 4.32 -16.91
C ASN A 228 1.64 4.16 -17.79
N LEU A 229 0.46 4.30 -17.22
CA LEU A 229 -0.83 4.15 -17.93
C LEU A 229 -1.63 5.46 -17.87
N PRO A 230 -2.49 5.74 -18.87
CA PRO A 230 -3.53 6.75 -18.70
C PRO A 230 -4.40 6.40 -17.48
N LEU A 231 -4.90 7.43 -16.77
CA LEU A 231 -5.65 7.25 -15.53
C LEU A 231 -6.86 6.33 -15.68
N ASP A 232 -7.66 6.54 -16.74
CA ASP A 232 -8.86 5.74 -16.99
C ASP A 232 -8.50 4.26 -17.23
N GLU A 233 -7.40 4.00 -17.96
CA GLU A 233 -6.93 2.63 -18.22
C GLU A 233 -6.39 1.98 -16.95
N LEU A 234 -5.68 2.72 -16.09
CA LEU A 234 -5.25 2.25 -14.78
C LEU A 234 -6.47 1.84 -13.95
N MET A 235 -7.46 2.72 -13.81
CA MET A 235 -8.66 2.45 -13.01
C MET A 235 -9.47 1.25 -13.55
N ASP A 236 -9.58 1.11 -14.86
CA ASP A 236 -10.22 -0.05 -15.51
C ASP A 236 -9.48 -1.37 -15.21
N VAL A 237 -8.15 -1.33 -15.23
CA VAL A 237 -7.31 -2.49 -14.85
C VAL A 237 -7.57 -2.89 -13.41
N LEU A 238 -7.59 -1.93 -12.48
CA LEU A 238 -7.80 -2.20 -11.05
C LEU A 238 -9.20 -2.77 -10.77
N ASP A 239 -10.25 -2.20 -11.38
CA ASP A 239 -11.61 -2.72 -11.25
C ASP A 239 -11.74 -4.15 -11.77
N LYS A 240 -11.23 -4.41 -12.98
CA LYS A 240 -11.28 -5.72 -13.63
C LYS A 240 -10.38 -6.77 -12.95
N ALA A 241 -9.30 -6.36 -12.31
CA ALA A 241 -8.44 -7.26 -11.56
C ALA A 241 -9.22 -7.95 -10.43
N ILE A 242 -9.98 -7.18 -9.65
CA ILE A 242 -10.85 -7.74 -8.60
C ILE A 242 -11.87 -8.71 -9.18
N ASP A 243 -12.47 -8.38 -10.34
CA ASP A 243 -13.42 -9.29 -11.01
C ASP A 243 -12.78 -10.60 -11.43
N LYS A 244 -11.52 -10.58 -11.83
CA LYS A 244 -10.76 -11.78 -12.20
C LYS A 244 -10.21 -12.55 -11.00
N GLY A 245 -10.36 -12.07 -9.77
CA GLY A 245 -9.88 -12.70 -8.54
C GLY A 245 -8.47 -12.32 -8.13
N TYR A 246 -7.94 -11.20 -8.64
CA TYR A 246 -6.64 -10.65 -8.26
C TYR A 246 -6.80 -9.48 -7.30
N THR A 247 -6.09 -9.53 -6.18
CA THR A 247 -5.87 -8.39 -5.28
C THR A 247 -4.66 -7.59 -5.74
N PHE A 248 -4.37 -6.45 -5.11
CA PHE A 248 -3.17 -5.67 -5.41
C PHE A 248 -2.68 -4.87 -4.20
N SER A 249 -1.36 -4.67 -4.13
CA SER A 249 -0.75 -3.74 -3.18
C SER A 249 -0.88 -2.32 -3.72
N TRP A 250 -1.20 -1.36 -2.86
CA TRP A 250 -1.58 -0.01 -3.23
C TRP A 250 -0.81 1.02 -2.40
N GLY A 251 0.04 1.81 -3.05
CA GLY A 251 0.69 2.99 -2.51
C GLY A 251 -0.18 4.22 -2.74
N SER A 252 -0.40 5.00 -1.69
CA SER A 252 -1.31 6.14 -1.72
C SER A 252 -0.88 7.25 -0.77
N ASP A 253 -1.17 8.48 -1.17
CA ASP A 253 -1.27 9.60 -0.23
C ASP A 253 -2.54 9.42 0.61
N VAL A 254 -2.43 9.65 1.91
CA VAL A 254 -3.54 9.54 2.87
C VAL A 254 -3.78 10.84 3.65
N SER A 255 -3.23 11.96 3.17
CA SER A 255 -3.31 13.28 3.79
C SER A 255 -4.65 13.98 3.59
N GLU A 256 -5.54 13.45 2.70
CA GLU A 256 -6.86 14.03 2.43
C GLU A 256 -7.77 14.05 3.66
N ILE A 257 -8.59 15.11 3.76
CA ILE A 257 -9.56 15.25 4.85
C ILE A 257 -10.58 14.11 4.90
N GLY A 258 -10.86 13.48 3.77
CA GLY A 258 -11.78 12.35 3.67
C GLY A 258 -11.15 11.00 3.97
N PHE A 259 -9.85 10.93 4.25
CA PHE A 259 -9.22 9.73 4.77
C PHE A 259 -9.35 9.67 6.29
N THR A 260 -10.05 8.67 6.80
CA THR A 260 -10.40 8.58 8.22
C THR A 260 -9.91 7.29 8.87
N ARG A 261 -9.64 7.38 10.17
CA ARG A 261 -9.37 6.17 10.98
C ARG A 261 -10.58 5.25 11.12
N ASP A 262 -11.80 5.78 10.92
CA ASP A 262 -13.03 4.98 10.97
C ASP A 262 -13.26 4.12 9.73
N GLY A 263 -12.35 4.19 8.75
CA GLY A 263 -12.33 3.31 7.59
C GLY A 263 -13.05 3.86 6.36
N LEU A 264 -12.95 5.16 6.15
CA LEU A 264 -13.44 5.83 4.95
C LEU A 264 -12.32 6.60 4.26
N ALA A 265 -12.23 6.49 2.94
CA ALA A 265 -11.33 7.27 2.09
C ALA A 265 -12.12 7.81 0.89
N VAL A 266 -12.46 9.10 0.93
CA VAL A 266 -13.28 9.81 -0.06
C VAL A 266 -12.71 11.19 -0.35
N VAL A 267 -13.09 11.80 -1.46
CA VAL A 267 -12.71 13.17 -1.86
C VAL A 267 -13.95 14.03 -2.11
N PRO A 268 -14.67 14.42 -1.05
CA PRO A 268 -15.91 15.18 -1.20
C PRO A 268 -15.69 16.47 -1.99
N ASP A 269 -16.60 16.75 -2.92
CA ASP A 269 -16.60 18.00 -3.68
C ASP A 269 -17.19 19.12 -2.81
N VAL A 270 -16.32 19.94 -2.23
CA VAL A 270 -16.73 21.17 -1.54
C VAL A 270 -16.90 22.25 -2.59
N ASN A 271 -18.12 22.40 -3.11
CA ASN A 271 -18.39 23.41 -4.12
C ASN A 271 -18.44 24.82 -3.51
N ILE A 272 -17.26 25.34 -3.15
CA ILE A 272 -17.09 26.69 -2.58
C ILE A 272 -17.72 27.76 -3.50
N LYS A 273 -17.80 27.51 -4.81
CA LYS A 273 -18.38 28.47 -5.77
C LYS A 273 -19.90 28.62 -5.64
N GLU A 274 -20.58 27.66 -5.04
CA GLU A 274 -22.01 27.70 -4.77
C GLU A 274 -22.33 28.22 -3.36
N MET A 275 -21.31 28.43 -2.53
CA MET A 275 -21.46 28.98 -1.18
C MET A 275 -21.53 30.51 -1.21
N SER A 276 -22.34 31.09 -0.33
CA SER A 276 -22.30 32.53 -0.04
C SER A 276 -21.01 32.90 0.69
N ASP A 277 -20.62 34.17 0.62
CA ASP A 277 -19.42 34.69 1.32
C ASP A 277 -19.47 34.39 2.83
N ALA A 278 -20.63 34.39 3.44
CA ALA A 278 -20.83 34.05 4.86
C ALA A 278 -20.57 32.57 5.15
N GLU A 279 -21.01 31.67 4.26
CA GLU A 279 -20.78 30.23 4.36
C GLU A 279 -19.30 29.91 4.14
N ILE A 280 -18.65 30.54 3.16
CA ILE A 280 -17.21 30.40 2.92
C ILE A 280 -16.43 30.87 4.17
N ALA A 281 -16.78 32.02 4.73
CA ALA A 281 -16.12 32.56 5.93
C ALA A 281 -16.31 31.65 7.15
N LYS A 282 -17.46 31.02 7.30
CA LYS A 282 -17.76 30.03 8.34
C LYS A 282 -16.96 28.75 8.10
N TRP A 283 -16.93 28.25 6.87
CA TRP A 283 -16.23 27.03 6.47
C TRP A 283 -14.71 27.14 6.71
N VAL A 284 -14.10 28.22 6.25
CA VAL A 284 -12.64 28.45 6.41
C VAL A 284 -12.22 28.56 7.87
N LYS A 285 -13.10 29.09 8.74
CA LYS A 285 -12.84 29.21 10.19
C LYS A 285 -13.16 27.93 10.97
N MET A 286 -13.82 26.98 10.36
CA MET A 286 -14.21 25.72 11.01
C MET A 286 -12.96 24.83 11.26
N PRO A 287 -12.80 24.25 12.46
CA PRO A 287 -11.73 23.28 12.70
C PRO A 287 -11.80 22.09 11.72
N LYS A 288 -10.64 21.57 11.29
CA LYS A 288 -10.58 20.45 10.32
C LYS A 288 -11.43 19.24 10.74
N THR A 289 -11.47 18.93 12.04
CA THR A 289 -12.30 17.84 12.57
C THR A 289 -13.80 18.06 12.37
N GLN A 290 -14.29 19.33 12.46
CA GLN A 290 -15.67 19.68 12.20
C GLN A 290 -15.96 19.69 10.69
N GLN A 291 -15.04 20.22 9.87
CA GLN A 291 -15.13 20.13 8.41
C GLN A 291 -15.24 18.66 7.98
N GLN A 292 -14.41 17.81 8.53
CA GLN A 292 -14.44 16.38 8.26
C GLN A 292 -15.80 15.76 8.66
N ALA A 293 -16.31 16.07 9.84
CA ALA A 293 -17.59 15.56 10.32
C ALA A 293 -18.74 15.97 9.40
N GLU A 294 -18.78 17.22 8.94
CA GLU A 294 -19.82 17.70 8.01
C GLU A 294 -19.71 17.03 6.63
N LEU A 295 -18.49 16.92 6.07
CA LEU A 295 -18.24 16.32 4.76
C LEU A 295 -18.55 14.83 4.72
N LEU A 296 -18.35 14.14 5.84
CA LEU A 296 -18.47 12.68 5.93
C LEU A 296 -19.78 12.24 6.60
N LYS A 297 -20.71 13.17 6.80
CA LYS A 297 -22.00 12.90 7.43
C LYS A 297 -22.83 11.89 6.65
N LYS A 298 -22.79 11.97 5.32
CA LYS A 298 -23.44 11.05 4.39
C LYS A 298 -22.71 11.01 3.05
N PRO A 299 -22.88 9.95 2.23
CA PRO A 299 -22.37 9.96 0.86
C PRO A 299 -22.90 11.16 0.06
N GLY A 300 -22.02 11.74 -0.72
CA GLY A 300 -22.34 12.90 -1.55
C GLY A 300 -21.55 12.88 -2.85
N LYS A 301 -21.58 14.01 -3.56
CA LYS A 301 -20.78 14.20 -4.75
C LYS A 301 -19.31 14.28 -4.36
N GLU A 302 -18.46 13.58 -5.09
CA GLU A 302 -17.01 13.67 -4.97
C GLU A 302 -16.41 14.50 -6.11
N LYS A 303 -15.17 14.96 -5.93
CA LYS A 303 -14.40 15.66 -6.96
C LYS A 303 -14.33 14.83 -8.23
N GLU A 304 -14.47 15.47 -9.37
CA GLU A 304 -14.14 14.87 -10.67
C GLU A 304 -12.62 14.85 -10.83
N ILE A 305 -12.05 13.66 -10.90
CA ILE A 305 -10.58 13.49 -10.98
C ILE A 305 -10.19 13.30 -12.43
N THR A 306 -9.47 14.29 -12.96
CA THR A 306 -8.87 14.23 -14.29
C THR A 306 -7.38 13.86 -14.20
N GLN A 307 -6.82 13.44 -15.34
CA GLN A 307 -5.38 13.16 -15.47
C GLN A 307 -4.54 14.40 -15.12
N GLU A 308 -5.00 15.59 -15.53
CA GLU A 308 -4.33 16.88 -15.30
C GLU A 308 -4.37 17.26 -13.82
N LEU A 309 -5.53 17.13 -13.16
CA LEU A 309 -5.65 17.41 -11.73
C LEU A 309 -4.72 16.49 -10.91
N ARG A 310 -4.71 15.20 -11.24
CA ARG A 310 -3.82 14.23 -10.61
C ARG A 310 -2.34 14.60 -10.77
N GLN A 311 -1.91 14.98 -11.98
CA GLN A 311 -0.54 15.42 -12.24
C GLN A 311 -0.21 16.69 -11.48
N GLN A 312 -1.10 17.68 -11.49
CA GLN A 312 -0.90 18.94 -10.77
C GLN A 312 -0.67 18.73 -9.27
N GLU A 313 -1.44 17.84 -8.64
CA GLU A 313 -1.29 17.55 -7.21
C GLU A 313 0.04 16.86 -6.88
N PHE A 314 0.50 15.98 -7.75
CA PHE A 314 1.83 15.37 -7.61
C PHE A 314 2.95 16.41 -7.78
N ASP A 315 2.88 17.26 -8.81
CA ASP A 315 3.86 18.31 -9.08
C ASP A 315 3.92 19.35 -7.95
N ASN A 316 2.76 19.68 -7.37
CA ASN A 316 2.64 20.62 -6.26
C ASN A 316 2.99 20.03 -4.88
N LYS A 317 3.33 18.74 -4.80
CA LYS A 317 3.59 18.03 -3.54
C LYS A 317 2.37 17.95 -2.60
N LEU A 318 1.16 17.98 -3.18
CA LEU A 318 -0.11 17.74 -2.48
C LEU A 318 -0.56 16.27 -2.59
N THR A 319 0.11 15.49 -3.42
CA THR A 319 0.07 14.02 -3.42
C THR A 319 1.49 13.53 -3.18
N THR A 320 1.69 12.86 -2.05
CA THR A 320 2.97 12.32 -1.58
C THR A 320 2.90 10.81 -1.41
N ASP A 321 4.03 10.17 -1.14
CA ASP A 321 4.10 8.72 -0.90
C ASP A 321 4.02 8.48 0.61
N ASP A 322 2.81 8.26 1.13
CA ASP A 322 2.56 8.26 2.57
C ASP A 322 2.33 6.86 3.14
N HIS A 323 1.59 6.00 2.42
CA HIS A 323 1.09 4.75 3.01
C HIS A 323 0.86 3.64 2.00
N GLY A 324 1.28 2.44 2.37
CA GLY A 324 1.00 1.21 1.62
C GLY A 324 -0.16 0.43 2.23
N MET A 325 -1.09 -0.03 1.38
CA MET A 325 -2.28 -0.81 1.76
C MET A 325 -2.53 -1.95 0.78
N HIS A 326 -3.48 -2.85 1.12
CA HIS A 326 -3.81 -4.01 0.30
C HIS A 326 -5.29 -3.95 -0.13
N VAL A 327 -5.55 -3.81 -1.43
CA VAL A 327 -6.91 -3.81 -1.99
C VAL A 327 -7.37 -5.23 -2.26
N ILE A 328 -8.52 -5.59 -1.69
CA ILE A 328 -9.01 -6.97 -1.65
C ILE A 328 -10.42 -7.15 -2.22
N GLY A 329 -11.08 -6.08 -2.64
CA GLY A 329 -12.44 -6.20 -3.13
C GLY A 329 -13.02 -4.89 -3.59
N LYS A 330 -14.30 -4.93 -3.89
CA LYS A 330 -15.09 -3.76 -4.26
C LYS A 330 -16.50 -3.78 -3.68
N ALA A 331 -17.05 -2.60 -3.43
CA ALA A 331 -18.34 -2.38 -2.81
C ALA A 331 -19.06 -1.19 -3.46
N VAL A 332 -20.32 -1.00 -3.09
CA VAL A 332 -21.09 0.21 -3.39
C VAL A 332 -21.69 0.75 -2.10
N ASP A 333 -21.90 2.07 -2.04
CA ASP A 333 -22.65 2.69 -0.97
C ASP A 333 -24.17 2.68 -1.26
N GLN A 334 -24.97 3.26 -0.35
CA GLN A 334 -26.44 3.30 -0.45
C GLN A 334 -26.98 4.15 -1.60
N ILE A 335 -26.16 4.98 -2.24
CA ILE A 335 -26.54 5.79 -3.41
C ILE A 335 -25.87 5.32 -4.71
N GLY A 336 -25.12 4.21 -4.66
CA GLY A 336 -24.52 3.56 -5.83
C GLY A 336 -23.11 4.01 -6.18
N ASN A 337 -22.42 4.82 -5.36
CA ASN A 337 -21.02 5.13 -5.58
C ASN A 337 -20.17 3.89 -5.37
N LYS A 338 -19.10 3.77 -6.16
CA LYS A 338 -18.19 2.61 -6.15
C LYS A 338 -17.02 2.82 -5.21
N TYR A 339 -16.64 1.76 -4.52
CA TYR A 339 -15.51 1.72 -3.60
C TYR A 339 -14.66 0.48 -3.79
N PHE A 340 -13.36 0.60 -3.54
CA PHE A 340 -12.50 -0.54 -3.26
C PHE A 340 -12.56 -0.87 -1.76
N ILE A 341 -12.51 -2.16 -1.45
CA ILE A 341 -12.35 -2.66 -0.08
C ILE A 341 -10.87 -2.83 0.16
N VAL A 342 -10.36 -2.16 1.17
CA VAL A 342 -8.93 -2.07 1.46
C VAL A 342 -8.64 -2.65 2.83
N LYS A 343 -7.66 -3.53 2.93
CA LYS A 343 -7.11 -4.03 4.17
C LYS A 343 -5.92 -3.17 4.58
N ASN A 344 -6.01 -2.57 5.77
CA ASN A 344 -4.96 -1.76 6.36
C ASN A 344 -4.07 -2.59 7.28
N SER A 345 -2.97 -2.01 7.75
CA SER A 345 -1.96 -2.63 8.63
C SER A 345 -1.86 -1.94 10.00
N TRP A 346 -2.98 -1.46 10.55
CA TRP A 346 -3.02 -0.76 11.84
C TRP A 346 -3.76 -1.54 12.93
N GLY A 347 -3.90 -2.87 12.76
CA GLY A 347 -4.63 -3.73 13.67
C GLY A 347 -6.15 -3.69 13.48
N ASP A 348 -6.85 -4.42 14.33
CA ASP A 348 -8.33 -4.50 14.35
C ASP A 348 -8.90 -3.26 15.07
N TYR A 349 -9.03 -2.17 14.35
CA TYR A 349 -9.56 -0.90 14.87
C TYR A 349 -10.64 -0.33 13.96
N GLY A 350 -11.36 0.68 14.46
CA GLY A 350 -12.39 1.39 13.72
C GLY A 350 -13.64 0.56 13.44
N LYS A 351 -14.59 1.18 12.76
CA LYS A 351 -15.91 0.61 12.45
C LYS A 351 -15.83 -0.69 11.64
N TYR A 352 -14.82 -0.80 10.79
CA TYR A 352 -14.67 -1.91 9.84
C TYR A 352 -13.51 -2.84 10.19
N LYS A 353 -13.05 -2.84 11.47
CA LYS A 353 -12.07 -3.80 12.01
C LYS A 353 -10.79 -3.90 11.17
N GLY A 354 -10.16 -2.73 10.96
CA GLY A 354 -8.90 -2.63 10.20
C GLY A 354 -9.06 -2.63 8.68
N TYR A 355 -10.29 -2.66 8.19
CA TYR A 355 -10.59 -2.43 6.76
C TYR A 355 -11.06 -0.99 6.54
N LEU A 356 -10.97 -0.53 5.30
CA LEU A 356 -11.55 0.74 4.87
C LEU A 356 -12.16 0.62 3.47
N TYR A 357 -13.05 1.57 3.16
CA TYR A 357 -13.68 1.72 1.85
C TYR A 357 -13.13 2.98 1.20
N ALA A 358 -12.37 2.80 0.12
CA ALA A 358 -11.78 3.88 -0.67
C ALA A 358 -12.61 4.09 -1.94
N SER A 359 -13.17 5.28 -2.11
CA SER A 359 -13.94 5.60 -3.30
C SER A 359 -13.07 5.55 -4.56
N TYR A 360 -13.66 5.26 -5.71
CA TYR A 360 -12.93 5.28 -6.98
C TYR A 360 -12.29 6.64 -7.26
N PRO A 361 -12.97 7.79 -7.01
CA PRO A 361 -12.32 9.10 -7.09
C PRO A 361 -11.11 9.25 -6.17
N PHE A 362 -11.16 8.75 -4.92
CA PHE A 362 -10.01 8.79 -4.02
C PHE A 362 -8.82 7.99 -4.58
N VAL A 363 -9.07 6.76 -5.03
CA VAL A 363 -8.03 5.90 -5.61
C VAL A 363 -7.46 6.54 -6.89
N ALA A 364 -8.31 7.06 -7.78
CA ALA A 364 -7.85 7.77 -8.98
C ALA A 364 -6.98 8.98 -8.64
N TYR A 365 -7.31 9.69 -7.55
CA TYR A 365 -6.63 10.93 -7.17
C TYR A 365 -5.29 10.69 -6.49
N LYS A 366 -5.26 9.79 -5.50
CA LYS A 366 -4.19 9.68 -4.51
C LYS A 366 -3.25 8.48 -4.68
N THR A 367 -3.49 7.62 -5.67
CA THR A 367 -2.58 6.50 -5.96
C THR A 367 -1.21 6.99 -6.40
N THR A 368 -0.13 6.59 -5.74
CA THR A 368 1.24 6.77 -6.23
C THR A 368 1.63 5.61 -7.14
N SER A 369 1.50 4.37 -6.65
CA SER A 369 1.82 3.16 -7.40
C SER A 369 0.92 1.99 -7.00
N VAL A 370 0.84 1.00 -7.86
CA VAL A 370 0.13 -0.26 -7.61
C VAL A 370 1.02 -1.41 -8.02
N MET A 371 1.16 -2.42 -7.16
CA MET A 371 1.77 -3.69 -7.56
C MET A 371 0.70 -4.76 -7.72
N ILE A 372 0.72 -5.44 -8.87
CA ILE A 372 -0.28 -6.41 -9.26
C ILE A 372 0.36 -7.59 -10.00
N HIS A 373 -0.30 -8.76 -9.96
CA HIS A 373 0.12 -9.89 -10.78
C HIS A 373 -0.11 -9.58 -12.27
N LYS A 374 0.88 -9.86 -13.12
CA LYS A 374 0.83 -9.54 -14.57
C LYS A 374 -0.37 -10.15 -15.31
N ASP A 375 -0.89 -11.29 -14.84
CA ASP A 375 -2.04 -11.95 -15.49
C ASP A 375 -3.40 -11.31 -15.13
N ALA A 376 -3.42 -10.37 -14.19
CA ALA A 376 -4.57 -9.51 -13.96
C ALA A 376 -4.79 -8.54 -15.13
N LEU A 377 -3.71 -8.16 -15.84
CA LEU A 377 -3.78 -7.22 -16.95
C LEU A 377 -4.52 -7.81 -18.16
N PRO A 378 -5.25 -7.01 -18.93
CA PRO A 378 -5.79 -7.39 -20.24
C PRO A 378 -4.68 -7.82 -21.22
N LYS A 379 -4.96 -8.79 -22.08
CA LYS A 379 -3.97 -9.34 -23.03
C LYS A 379 -3.42 -8.30 -24.00
N ASP A 380 -4.27 -7.40 -24.47
CA ASP A 380 -3.91 -6.29 -25.36
C ASP A 380 -3.00 -5.29 -24.66
N LEU A 381 -3.27 -4.97 -23.38
CA LEU A 381 -2.41 -4.12 -22.58
C LEU A 381 -1.05 -4.79 -22.31
N LYS A 382 -1.03 -6.08 -21.94
CA LYS A 382 0.25 -6.83 -21.79
C LYS A 382 1.09 -6.73 -23.05
N LYS A 383 0.48 -6.94 -24.23
CA LYS A 383 1.18 -6.82 -25.51
C LYS A 383 1.72 -5.40 -25.74
N LYS A 384 0.93 -4.37 -25.41
CA LYS A 384 1.30 -2.96 -25.56
C LYS A 384 2.48 -2.58 -24.65
N LEU A 385 2.54 -3.15 -23.46
CA LEU A 385 3.60 -2.94 -22.47
C LEU A 385 4.81 -3.87 -22.66
N GLY A 386 4.76 -4.83 -23.58
CA GLY A 386 5.81 -5.83 -23.78
C GLY A 386 5.94 -6.85 -22.65
N ILE A 387 4.87 -7.02 -21.84
CA ILE A 387 4.82 -7.99 -20.73
C ILE A 387 4.46 -9.38 -21.29
N LYS A 388 5.29 -10.37 -20.94
CA LYS A 388 5.13 -11.78 -21.36
C LYS A 388 4.30 -12.58 -20.37
#